data_4737ae5364d4a57bffe516f58f34eacc
#
_entry.id   4737ae5364d4a57bffe516f58f34eacc
#
_cell.length_a   1.000
_cell.length_b   1.000
_cell.length_c   1.000
_cell.angle_alpha   90.00
_cell.angle_beta   90.00
_cell.angle_gamma   90.00
#
_symmetry.space_group_name_H-M   'P 1'
#
loop_
_entity.id
_entity.type
_entity.pdbx_description
1 polymer ?
#
loop_
_entity_poly.entity_id
_entity_poly.type
_entity_poly.pdbx_seq_one_letter_code
_entity_poly.pdbx_strand_id
1 'polypeptide(L)'
;MAGKKKKGKKKKKGGKKGEAKIILPNFVPIHRTKSPLAVHIHHLDDMFLIYSDEYDEASKIIEEIGKILNIEPVNIRLYFDNKRRVDPETVNHDQQIIHNTHLYLTIKIEDQWEKLQDIFGYNIYDVDLEKILNKEEEERKIEEARKKEEEEKKKKEAAEKVMEKHRKKMHNK
;
A
#
# COMPACT_ATOMS: atom_id res chain seq x y z
N MET A 1 -63.57 -48.24 -58.95
CA MET A 1 -63.04 -46.86 -58.74
C MET A 1 -62.26 -46.82 -57.47
N ALA A 2 -60.95 -46.63 -57.55
CA ALA A 2 -60.03 -46.82 -56.47
C ALA A 2 -59.67 -45.45 -55.86
N GLY A 3 -59.97 -45.27 -54.58
CA GLY A 3 -59.64 -44.05 -53.82
C GLY A 3 -58.29 -44.18 -53.08
N LYS A 4 -57.27 -43.44 -53.51
CA LYS A 4 -55.94 -43.39 -52.88
C LYS A 4 -55.99 -42.55 -51.63
N LYS A 5 -55.79 -43.19 -50.46
CA LYS A 5 -55.51 -42.47 -49.18
C LYS A 5 -54.07 -41.93 -49.12
N LYS A 6 -53.91 -40.61 -49.08
CA LYS A 6 -52.64 -39.95 -48.81
C LYS A 6 -52.37 -39.96 -47.31
N LYS A 7 -51.26 -40.63 -46.89
CA LYS A 7 -50.73 -40.56 -45.54
C LYS A 7 -49.98 -39.23 -45.34
N GLY A 8 -50.52 -38.35 -44.49
CA GLY A 8 -49.86 -37.14 -44.11
C GLY A 8 -48.69 -37.40 -43.07
N LYS A 9 -47.48 -37.06 -43.45
CA LYS A 9 -46.32 -37.09 -42.56
C LYS A 9 -46.39 -35.91 -41.62
N LYS A 10 -46.65 -36.14 -40.31
CA LYS A 10 -46.51 -35.16 -39.26
C LYS A 10 -45.00 -34.87 -39.01
N LYS A 11 -44.49 -33.69 -39.40
CA LYS A 11 -43.21 -33.18 -39.01
C LYS A 11 -43.28 -32.74 -37.55
N LYS A 12 -42.57 -33.44 -36.62
CA LYS A 12 -42.28 -32.96 -35.28
C LYS A 12 -41.35 -31.77 -35.42
N LYS A 13 -41.86 -30.58 -35.14
CA LYS A 13 -41.02 -29.40 -34.85
C LYS A 13 -40.39 -29.59 -33.49
N GLY A 14 -39.10 -29.96 -33.45
CA GLY A 14 -38.30 -29.90 -32.26
C GLY A 14 -38.14 -28.43 -31.86
N GLY A 15 -38.83 -28.04 -30.80
CA GLY A 15 -38.62 -26.74 -30.18
C GLY A 15 -37.22 -26.73 -29.53
N LYS A 16 -36.27 -26.05 -30.13
CA LYS A 16 -35.05 -25.62 -29.42
C LYS A 16 -35.49 -24.72 -28.28
N LYS A 17 -35.43 -25.21 -27.05
CA LYS A 17 -35.44 -24.35 -25.86
C LYS A 17 -34.27 -23.38 -26.00
N GLY A 18 -34.58 -22.15 -26.36
CA GLY A 18 -33.58 -21.06 -26.28
C GLY A 18 -33.14 -20.92 -24.83
N GLU A 19 -31.91 -21.25 -24.56
CA GLU A 19 -31.29 -20.87 -23.33
C GLU A 19 -31.39 -19.34 -23.25
N ALA A 20 -32.15 -18.86 -22.27
CA ALA A 20 -32.22 -17.45 -21.98
C ALA A 20 -30.80 -17.04 -21.56
N LYS A 21 -30.08 -16.36 -22.45
CA LYS A 21 -28.85 -15.70 -22.12
C LYS A 21 -29.18 -14.68 -21.04
N ILE A 22 -28.78 -14.96 -19.82
CA ILE A 22 -28.78 -13.97 -18.73
C ILE A 22 -27.83 -12.88 -19.19
N ILE A 23 -28.36 -11.79 -19.72
CA ILE A 23 -27.60 -10.58 -19.98
C ILE A 23 -27.36 -9.99 -18.62
N LEU A 24 -26.20 -10.30 -18.05
CA LEU A 24 -25.70 -9.58 -16.88
C LEU A 24 -25.65 -8.09 -17.25
N PRO A 25 -26.28 -7.20 -16.47
CA PRO A 25 -26.17 -5.79 -16.73
C PRO A 25 -24.69 -5.48 -16.83
N ASN A 26 -24.27 -4.77 -17.89
CA ASN A 26 -22.91 -4.28 -18.02
C ASN A 26 -22.58 -3.55 -16.73
N PHE A 27 -21.71 -4.15 -15.93
CA PHE A 27 -21.22 -3.51 -14.73
C PHE A 27 -20.37 -2.33 -15.21
N VAL A 28 -20.99 -1.18 -15.31
CA VAL A 28 -20.28 0.08 -15.48
C VAL A 28 -19.62 0.32 -14.13
N PRO A 29 -18.28 0.22 -14.02
CA PRO A 29 -17.63 0.57 -12.77
C PRO A 29 -18.07 1.99 -12.45
N ILE A 30 -18.75 2.15 -11.32
CA ILE A 30 -19.06 3.48 -10.79
C ILE A 30 -17.71 4.12 -10.61
N HIS A 31 -17.32 5.01 -11.50
CA HIS A 31 -16.18 5.88 -11.28
C HIS A 31 -16.51 6.62 -10.01
N ARG A 32 -15.88 6.23 -8.91
CA ARG A 32 -15.98 6.96 -7.66
C ARG A 32 -15.58 8.39 -8.00
N THR A 33 -16.52 9.29 -7.89
CA THR A 33 -16.25 10.72 -8.03
C THR A 33 -15.18 11.02 -7.00
N LYS A 34 -14.00 11.44 -7.47
CA LYS A 34 -12.92 11.87 -6.60
C LYS A 34 -13.48 12.91 -5.66
N SER A 35 -13.53 12.61 -4.38
CA SER A 35 -13.88 13.58 -3.35
C SER A 35 -12.57 14.21 -2.90
N PRO A 36 -12.28 15.45 -3.30
CA PRO A 36 -11.03 16.08 -2.89
C PRO A 36 -11.02 16.23 -1.37
N LEU A 37 -10.00 15.66 -0.76
CA LEU A 37 -9.64 15.87 0.63
C LEU A 37 -8.80 17.13 0.73
N ALA A 38 -9.20 18.06 1.58
CA ALA A 38 -8.33 19.15 2.01
C ALA A 38 -7.68 18.76 3.35
N VAL A 39 -6.37 18.71 3.36
CA VAL A 39 -5.58 18.35 4.54
C VAL A 39 -4.73 19.53 4.96
N HIS A 40 -4.81 19.90 6.23
CA HIS A 40 -4.03 20.99 6.81
C HIS A 40 -2.68 20.44 7.27
N ILE A 41 -1.60 20.99 6.73
CA ILE A 41 -0.24 20.60 7.10
C ILE A 41 0.36 21.70 7.96
N HIS A 42 0.75 21.35 9.17
CA HIS A 42 1.41 22.24 10.12
C HIS A 42 2.91 21.96 10.15
N HIS A 43 3.70 23.00 10.06
CA HIS A 43 5.14 22.93 10.23
C HIS A 43 5.60 24.16 11.02
N LEU A 44 5.99 23.97 12.25
CA LEU A 44 6.32 25.07 13.18
C LEU A 44 5.16 26.07 13.28
N ASP A 45 5.41 27.33 12.93
CA ASP A 45 4.40 28.39 12.94
C ASP A 45 3.62 28.52 11.63
N ASP A 46 3.99 27.75 10.61
CA ASP A 46 3.36 27.80 9.30
C ASP A 46 2.30 26.72 9.14
N MET A 47 1.28 27.03 8.35
CA MET A 47 0.23 26.11 7.93
C MET A 47 -0.06 26.28 6.45
N PHE A 48 -0.14 25.17 5.73
CA PHE A 48 -0.56 25.16 4.34
C PHE A 48 -1.54 24.02 4.04
N LEU A 49 -2.25 24.12 2.93
CA LEU A 49 -3.30 23.21 2.56
C LEU A 49 -2.87 22.35 1.39
N ILE A 50 -3.05 21.04 1.54
CA ILE A 50 -2.82 20.06 0.47
C ILE A 50 -4.15 19.42 0.08
N TYR A 51 -4.36 19.25 -1.23
CA TYR A 51 -5.49 18.50 -1.74
C TYR A 51 -5.04 17.10 -2.16
N SER A 52 -5.77 16.08 -1.72
CA SER A 52 -5.56 14.69 -2.05
C SER A 52 -6.91 14.02 -2.32
N ASP A 53 -6.92 12.73 -2.58
CA ASP A 53 -8.13 11.93 -2.68
C ASP A 53 -8.21 10.96 -1.48
N GLU A 54 -9.41 10.66 -1.02
CA GLU A 54 -9.65 9.76 0.11
C GLU A 54 -9.06 8.36 -0.12
N TYR A 55 -9.02 7.93 -1.37
CA TYR A 55 -8.54 6.60 -1.77
C TYR A 55 -7.11 6.59 -2.32
N ASP A 56 -6.43 7.73 -2.28
CA ASP A 56 -5.01 7.81 -2.60
C ASP A 56 -4.18 7.37 -1.38
N GLU A 57 -2.98 6.87 -1.66
CA GLU A 57 -1.98 6.60 -0.62
C GLU A 57 -1.48 7.92 -0.01
N ALA A 58 -1.14 7.91 1.26
CA ALA A 58 -0.61 9.08 1.94
C ALA A 58 0.75 9.53 1.37
N SER A 59 1.47 8.66 0.66
CA SER A 59 2.66 8.99 -0.11
C SER A 59 2.45 10.16 -1.07
N LYS A 60 1.26 10.30 -1.68
CA LYS A 60 0.93 11.42 -2.57
C LYS A 60 0.90 12.77 -1.85
N ILE A 61 0.40 12.80 -0.61
CA ILE A 61 0.45 14.02 0.22
C ILE A 61 1.90 14.39 0.48
N ILE A 62 2.75 13.42 0.81
CA ILE A 62 4.18 13.62 1.07
C ILE A 62 4.91 14.11 -0.19
N GLU A 63 4.58 13.53 -1.37
CA GLU A 63 5.15 13.98 -2.65
C GLU A 63 4.77 15.43 -2.99
N GLU A 64 3.52 15.82 -2.75
CA GLU A 64 3.08 17.21 -2.99
C GLU A 64 3.77 18.19 -2.03
N ILE A 65 3.93 17.81 -0.74
CA ILE A 65 4.72 18.58 0.21
C ILE A 65 6.17 18.71 -0.28
N GLY A 66 6.76 17.60 -0.73
CA GLY A 66 8.12 17.59 -1.28
C GLY A 66 8.31 18.55 -2.44
N LYS A 67 7.33 18.62 -3.34
CA LYS A 67 7.33 19.58 -4.45
C LYS A 67 7.24 21.04 -3.99
N ILE A 68 6.35 21.31 -3.03
CA ILE A 68 6.15 22.67 -2.50
C ILE A 68 7.40 23.17 -1.77
N LEU A 69 7.99 22.34 -0.93
CA LEU A 69 9.14 22.68 -0.12
C LEU A 69 10.49 22.45 -0.81
N ASN A 70 10.47 21.83 -2.01
CA ASN A 70 11.66 21.38 -2.74
C ASN A 70 12.54 20.44 -1.88
N ILE A 71 11.91 19.47 -1.23
CA ILE A 71 12.54 18.47 -0.35
C ILE A 71 12.20 17.09 -0.89
N GLU A 72 13.15 16.15 -0.83
CA GLU A 72 12.89 14.76 -1.20
C GLU A 72 11.86 14.12 -0.27
N PRO A 73 10.87 13.38 -0.79
CA PRO A 73 9.83 12.73 0.01
C PRO A 73 10.35 11.84 1.15
N VAL A 74 11.52 11.22 0.98
CA VAL A 74 12.18 10.38 1.99
C VAL A 74 12.58 11.17 3.24
N ASN A 75 12.77 12.49 3.10
CA ASN A 75 13.13 13.40 4.18
C ASN A 75 11.91 14.07 4.83
N ILE A 76 10.70 13.56 4.57
CA ILE A 76 9.44 14.09 5.07
C ILE A 76 8.73 13.02 5.89
N ARG A 77 8.25 13.39 7.07
CA ARG A 77 7.34 12.56 7.89
C ARG A 77 6.14 13.38 8.30
N LEU A 78 4.99 12.73 8.32
CA LEU A 78 3.74 13.31 8.79
C LEU A 78 3.26 12.60 10.05
N TYR A 79 2.66 13.36 10.94
CA TYR A 79 2.11 12.89 12.19
C TYR A 79 0.70 13.44 12.40
N PHE A 80 -0.16 12.67 13.03
CA PHE A 80 -1.42 13.16 13.57
C PHE A 80 -1.18 13.98 14.85
N ASP A 81 -2.20 14.70 15.29
CA ASP A 81 -2.21 15.46 16.56
C ASP A 81 -1.89 14.58 17.77
N ASN A 82 -2.30 13.31 17.75
CA ASN A 82 -1.98 12.31 18.76
C ASN A 82 -0.55 11.73 18.61
N LYS A 83 0.29 12.34 17.78
CA LYS A 83 1.69 11.95 17.50
C LYS A 83 1.86 10.58 16.83
N ARG A 84 0.76 9.96 16.38
CA ARG A 84 0.83 8.77 15.54
C ARG A 84 1.41 9.14 14.18
N ARG A 85 2.44 8.44 13.74
CA ARG A 85 3.01 8.63 12.41
C ARG A 85 2.03 8.18 11.33
N VAL A 86 1.97 8.95 10.25
CA VAL A 86 1.26 8.56 9.02
C VAL A 86 2.10 7.54 8.27
N ASP A 87 1.48 6.44 7.86
CA ASP A 87 2.11 5.44 7.01
C ASP A 87 1.97 5.85 5.54
N PRO A 88 3.07 6.09 4.81
CA PRO A 88 3.02 6.50 3.42
C PRO A 88 2.34 5.52 2.48
N GLU A 89 2.45 4.21 2.76
CA GLU A 89 1.97 3.13 1.90
C GLU A 89 0.49 2.80 2.12
N THR A 90 -0.11 3.36 3.16
CA THR A 90 -1.51 3.12 3.50
C THR A 90 -2.40 4.21 2.91
N VAL A 91 -3.59 3.80 2.45
CA VAL A 91 -4.61 4.69 1.88
C VAL A 91 -5.10 5.68 2.92
N ASN A 92 -5.37 6.93 2.50
CA ASN A 92 -5.81 8.02 3.39
C ASN A 92 -7.05 7.63 4.21
N HIS A 93 -8.05 7.02 3.57
CA HIS A 93 -9.27 6.55 4.25
C HIS A 93 -8.98 5.61 5.41
N ASP A 94 -8.09 4.62 5.20
CA ASP A 94 -7.81 3.57 6.18
C ASP A 94 -7.05 4.11 7.39
N GLN A 95 -6.33 5.20 7.21
CA GLN A 95 -5.65 5.93 8.29
C GLN A 95 -6.53 6.98 8.97
N GLN A 96 -7.77 7.17 8.49
CA GLN A 96 -8.69 8.21 8.96
C GLN A 96 -8.22 9.63 8.61
N ILE A 97 -7.49 9.78 7.51
CA ILE A 97 -7.22 11.08 6.92
C ILE A 97 -8.46 11.47 6.14
N ILE A 98 -9.26 12.38 6.71
CA ILE A 98 -10.51 12.87 6.16
C ILE A 98 -10.40 14.36 5.82
N HIS A 99 -11.44 14.92 5.22
CA HIS A 99 -11.48 16.35 4.93
C HIS A 99 -11.28 17.20 6.20
N ASN A 100 -10.40 18.19 6.12
CA ASN A 100 -9.95 19.05 7.21
C ASN A 100 -9.12 18.33 8.32
N THR A 101 -8.53 17.19 8.03
CA THR A 101 -7.56 16.58 8.95
C THR A 101 -6.33 17.48 9.08
N HIS A 102 -5.85 17.63 10.30
CA HIS A 102 -4.61 18.33 10.63
C HIS A 102 -3.48 17.32 10.78
N LEU A 103 -2.44 17.51 10.00
CA LEU A 103 -1.21 16.72 10.07
C LEU A 103 -0.03 17.64 10.38
N TYR A 104 0.94 17.10 11.08
CA TYR A 104 2.14 17.79 11.51
C TYR A 104 3.34 17.26 10.76
N LEU A 105 4.05 18.16 10.12
CA LEU A 105 5.20 17.88 9.27
C LEU A 105 6.49 17.93 10.08
N THR A 106 7.35 16.92 9.90
CA THR A 106 8.75 16.98 10.31
C THR A 106 9.65 16.75 9.12
N ILE A 107 10.76 17.44 9.08
CA ILE A 107 11.73 17.39 8.00
C ILE A 107 13.05 16.82 8.54
N LYS A 108 13.73 16.05 7.70
CA LYS A 108 15.06 15.56 8.01
C LYS A 108 16.10 16.59 7.51
N ILE A 109 16.87 17.17 8.41
CA ILE A 109 17.92 18.14 8.14
C ILE A 109 19.27 17.54 8.55
N GLU A 110 20.22 17.49 7.63
CA GLU A 110 21.60 17.00 7.91
C GLU A 110 21.63 15.64 8.65
N ASP A 111 20.82 14.68 8.15
CA ASP A 111 20.64 13.34 8.73
C ASP A 111 19.92 13.26 10.09
N GLN A 112 19.43 14.37 10.63
CA GLN A 112 18.62 14.38 11.84
C GLN A 112 17.19 14.82 11.56
N TRP A 113 16.23 14.17 12.22
CA TRP A 113 14.83 14.59 12.16
C TRP A 113 14.60 15.76 13.11
N GLU A 114 13.76 16.72 12.68
CA GLU A 114 13.25 17.76 13.57
C GLU A 114 12.59 17.14 14.79
N LYS A 115 12.75 17.77 15.93
CA LYS A 115 12.21 17.26 17.19
C LYS A 115 10.71 17.47 17.22
N LEU A 116 9.97 16.41 17.54
CA LEU A 116 8.51 16.48 17.71
C LEU A 116 8.10 17.52 18.75
N GLN A 117 8.92 17.79 19.73
CA GLN A 117 8.69 18.82 20.75
C GLN A 117 8.59 20.23 20.15
N ASP A 118 9.40 20.53 19.15
CA ASP A 118 9.40 21.84 18.49
C ASP A 118 8.16 22.01 17.62
N ILE A 119 7.65 20.91 17.07
CA ILE A 119 6.46 20.90 16.19
C ILE A 119 5.15 20.93 16.99
N PHE A 120 5.06 20.15 18.07
CA PHE A 120 3.84 20.01 18.88
C PHE A 120 3.81 20.89 20.13
N GLY A 121 4.88 21.64 20.38
CA GLY A 121 5.11 22.33 21.64
C GLY A 121 5.57 21.41 22.76
N TYR A 122 6.11 22.01 23.81
CA TYR A 122 6.74 21.28 24.90
C TYR A 122 5.70 20.56 25.77
N ASN A 123 5.73 19.23 25.77
CA ASN A 123 4.93 18.43 26.70
C ASN A 123 5.87 17.50 27.47
N ILE A 124 5.80 17.49 28.79
CA ILE A 124 6.70 16.73 29.69
C ILE A 124 6.67 15.20 29.38
N TYR A 125 5.60 14.73 28.77
CA TYR A 125 5.42 13.31 28.40
C TYR A 125 6.08 12.91 27.07
N ASP A 126 6.64 13.86 26.30
CA ASP A 126 7.15 13.61 24.95
C ASP A 126 8.57 13.07 24.90
N VAL A 127 9.31 13.20 26.01
CA VAL A 127 10.72 12.76 26.13
C VAL A 127 10.87 11.25 25.86
N ASP A 128 9.83 10.47 26.11
CA ASP A 128 9.87 9.01 25.93
C ASP A 128 9.46 8.56 24.52
N LEU A 129 8.72 9.38 23.77
CA LEU A 129 8.25 9.02 22.41
C LEU A 129 9.39 8.99 21.38
N GLU A 130 10.30 9.95 21.41
CA GLU A 130 11.50 9.92 20.54
C GLU A 130 12.36 8.68 20.82
N LYS A 131 12.49 8.29 22.08
CA LYS A 131 13.21 7.06 22.44
C LYS A 131 12.51 5.81 21.94
N ILE A 132 11.19 5.79 21.99
CA ILE A 132 10.39 4.66 21.51
C ILE A 132 10.51 4.56 19.99
N LEU A 133 10.33 5.66 19.24
CA LEU A 133 10.43 5.69 17.78
C LEU A 133 11.82 5.32 17.27
N ASN A 134 12.88 5.83 17.93
CA ASN A 134 14.26 5.49 17.60
C ASN A 134 14.55 4.02 17.89
N LYS A 135 14.00 3.48 19.00
CA LYS A 135 14.17 2.08 19.36
C LYS A 135 13.48 1.14 18.36
N GLU A 136 12.26 1.46 17.92
CA GLU A 136 11.56 0.68 16.89
C GLU A 136 12.31 0.69 15.56
N GLU A 137 12.91 1.81 15.17
CA GLU A 137 13.72 1.90 13.96
C GLU A 137 15.02 1.10 14.06
N GLU A 138 15.67 1.11 15.22
CA GLU A 138 16.86 0.28 15.50
C GLU A 138 16.51 -1.21 15.51
N GLU A 139 15.43 -1.59 16.16
CA GLU A 139 14.95 -2.99 16.19
C GLU A 139 14.65 -3.49 14.78
N ARG A 140 14.02 -2.66 13.94
CA ARG A 140 13.75 -3.01 12.52
C ARG A 140 15.03 -3.20 11.71
N LYS A 141 16.04 -2.31 11.90
CA LYS A 141 17.34 -2.44 11.24
C LYS A 141 18.08 -3.72 11.67
N ILE A 142 18.02 -4.05 12.96
CA ILE A 142 18.61 -5.27 13.51
C ILE A 142 17.93 -6.51 12.94
N GLU A 143 16.60 -6.50 12.83
CA GLU A 143 15.84 -7.63 12.29
C GLU A 143 16.12 -7.83 10.79
N GLU A 144 16.22 -6.75 10.01
CA GLU A 144 16.63 -6.81 8.60
C GLU A 144 18.04 -7.37 8.43
N ALA A 145 18.98 -6.91 9.26
CA ALA A 145 20.35 -7.41 9.23
C ALA A 145 20.39 -8.92 9.54
N ARG A 146 19.61 -9.36 10.54
CA ARG A 146 19.50 -10.78 10.89
C ARG A 146 18.88 -11.63 9.80
N LYS A 147 17.85 -11.12 9.12
CA LYS A 147 17.24 -11.82 7.96
C LYS A 147 18.22 -11.97 6.80
N LYS A 148 19.02 -10.93 6.51
CA LYS A 148 20.06 -10.98 5.47
C LYS A 148 21.16 -11.98 5.81
N GLU A 149 21.60 -12.03 7.06
CA GLU A 149 22.62 -12.97 7.52
C GLU A 149 22.13 -14.43 7.45
N GLU A 150 20.87 -14.68 7.83
CA GLU A 150 20.25 -16.00 7.74
C GLU A 150 20.10 -16.47 6.28
N GLU A 151 19.71 -15.56 5.39
CA GLU A 151 19.63 -15.86 3.95
C GLU A 151 21.00 -16.16 3.35
N GLU A 152 22.03 -15.42 3.76
CA GLU A 152 23.40 -15.67 3.31
C GLU A 152 23.93 -17.02 3.83
N LYS A 153 23.63 -17.38 5.08
CA LYS A 153 23.95 -18.70 5.65
C LYS A 153 23.27 -19.83 4.87
N LYS A 154 21.97 -19.68 4.56
CA LYS A 154 21.24 -20.66 3.75
C LYS A 154 21.83 -20.82 2.34
N LYS A 155 22.26 -19.71 1.72
CA LYS A 155 22.94 -19.76 0.41
C LYS A 155 24.28 -20.48 0.48
N LYS A 156 25.08 -20.23 1.52
CA LYS A 156 26.36 -20.90 1.75
C LYS A 156 26.20 -22.42 1.98
N GLU A 157 25.25 -22.81 2.84
CA GLU A 157 24.95 -24.23 3.07
C GLU A 157 24.44 -24.96 1.81
N ALA A 158 23.59 -24.25 1.03
CA ALA A 158 23.11 -24.82 -0.24
C ALA A 158 24.26 -25.03 -1.24
N ALA A 159 25.16 -24.06 -1.34
CA ALA A 159 26.37 -24.18 -2.20
C ALA A 159 27.28 -25.31 -1.74
N GLU A 160 27.52 -25.47 -0.45
CA GLU A 160 28.33 -26.51 0.13
C GLU A 160 27.75 -27.92 -0.14
N LYS A 161 26.44 -28.08 0.02
CA LYS A 161 25.75 -29.35 -0.31
C LYS A 161 25.85 -29.70 -1.79
N VAL A 162 25.84 -28.72 -2.68
CA VAL A 162 26.04 -28.92 -4.12
C VAL A 162 27.49 -29.39 -4.40
N MET A 163 28.47 -28.76 -3.78
CA MET A 163 29.89 -29.11 -3.92
C MET A 163 30.16 -30.50 -3.38
N GLU A 164 29.59 -30.87 -2.24
CA GLU A 164 29.74 -32.21 -1.68
C GLU A 164 29.13 -33.29 -2.56
N LYS A 165 27.96 -33.05 -3.15
CA LYS A 165 27.36 -33.95 -4.14
C LYS A 165 28.25 -34.13 -5.38
N HIS A 166 28.87 -33.07 -5.87
CA HIS A 166 29.84 -33.15 -6.97
C HIS A 166 31.06 -33.96 -6.60
N ARG A 167 31.62 -33.75 -5.41
CA ARG A 167 32.80 -34.51 -4.92
C ARG A 167 32.52 -36.00 -4.78
N LYS A 168 31.34 -36.40 -4.28
CA LYS A 168 30.90 -37.79 -4.19
C LYS A 168 30.72 -38.43 -5.56
N LYS A 169 30.26 -37.71 -6.57
CA LYS A 169 30.13 -38.20 -7.95
C LYS A 169 31.50 -38.44 -8.65
N MET A 170 32.50 -37.68 -8.29
CA MET A 170 33.85 -37.82 -8.87
C MET A 170 34.66 -38.98 -8.24
N HIS A 171 34.31 -39.40 -7.00
CA HIS A 171 34.99 -40.51 -6.32
C HIS A 171 34.40 -41.90 -6.67
N ASN A 172 33.21 -41.93 -7.29
CA ASN A 172 32.53 -43.17 -7.69
C ASN A 172 32.70 -43.51 -9.19
N LYS A 173 33.65 -42.88 -9.88
CA LYS A 173 34.13 -43.24 -11.21
C LYS A 173 35.56 -43.75 -11.12
#